data_d1d83f2f29ea979bf1c2dfc176bce8fb
#
_entry.id   d1d83f2f29ea979bf1c2dfc176bce8fb
#
_cell.length_a   1.000
_cell.length_b   1.000
_cell.length_c   1.000
_cell.angle_alpha   90.00
_cell.angle_beta   90.00
_cell.angle_gamma   90.00
#
_symmetry.space_group_name_H-M   'P 1'
#
loop_
_entity.id
_entity.type
_entity.pdbx_description
1 polymer ?
#
loop_
_entity_poly.entity_id
_entity_poly.type
_entity_poly.pdbx_seq_one_letter_code
_entity_poly.pdbx_strand_id
1 'polypeptide(L)'
;MRDTDVELKGDSLQGKRILLGVSGGIAAVDTVRVSRELRRYGAQVTVIMTQSAQRIITPLAVRWASQGDVITEWDGDLSSLENFDAVLVTPATKNLVASFANGMMNGPLLMALSSARGKNIPIMFVPSMHNDLAGDILTVETEKEAKRQGCEIYWGHNEEGKMKTPNHKDIVAKFSNLINANSTSVVITLGATRSNIDDVRFIQNQSSGKTGILIADYLYRKGMDVTCVIGVTEINIPNYIPLVIKCENPDDMLKELKALAKDKINVWIHAAAVLDYVISEQIEGKIASLQGDLNIPLSQGAKHILELKEYCKDSIRIGFKLESGIKQKDLIHRAVAQIEKSGMTATIANRLEDLDDVSKPRAWLVDKTGSHYKLETNLDLCEAIISVIENNR
;
A
#
# COMPACT_ATOMS: atom_id res chain seq x y z
N MET A 1 23.58 15.62 3.66
CA MET A 1 22.86 14.93 2.54
C MET A 1 23.26 15.65 1.27
N ARG A 2 23.72 14.94 0.22
CA ARG A 2 24.01 15.53 -1.09
C ARG A 2 22.69 15.85 -1.78
N ASP A 3 22.64 16.82 -2.72
CA ASP A 3 21.42 17.16 -3.47
C ASP A 3 20.75 15.97 -4.17
N THR A 4 21.57 14.97 -4.54
CA THR A 4 21.12 13.75 -5.20
C THR A 4 20.64 12.67 -4.25
N ASP A 5 20.93 12.76 -2.95
CA ASP A 5 20.53 11.75 -1.96
C ASP A 5 19.00 11.71 -1.80
N VAL A 6 18.50 10.56 -1.39
CA VAL A 6 17.10 10.35 -1.02
C VAL A 6 17.02 9.77 0.38
N GLU A 7 16.00 10.18 1.13
CA GLU A 7 15.65 9.54 2.39
C GLU A 7 14.94 8.22 2.08
N LEU A 8 15.40 7.12 2.67
CA LEU A 8 14.77 5.81 2.52
C LEU A 8 13.42 5.80 3.25
N LYS A 9 12.41 5.27 2.58
CA LYS A 9 11.04 5.11 3.11
C LYS A 9 10.68 3.65 3.37
N GLY A 10 11.49 2.74 2.88
CA GLY A 10 11.32 1.30 2.98
C GLY A 10 12.33 0.58 2.10
N ASP A 11 12.26 -0.72 2.11
CA ASP A 11 13.20 -1.64 1.48
C ASP A 11 12.58 -2.55 0.41
N SER A 12 11.37 -2.25 -0.05
CA SER A 12 10.62 -3.12 -0.97
C SER A 12 11.32 -3.36 -2.32
N LEU A 13 12.25 -2.50 -2.70
CA LEU A 13 13.07 -2.64 -3.91
C LEU A 13 14.57 -2.73 -3.59
N GLN A 14 14.92 -3.05 -2.35
CA GLN A 14 16.32 -3.11 -1.91
C GLN A 14 17.12 -4.11 -2.74
N GLY A 15 18.22 -3.63 -3.34
CA GLY A 15 19.11 -4.42 -4.18
C GLY A 15 18.55 -4.79 -5.56
N LYS A 16 17.32 -4.40 -5.89
CA LYS A 16 16.71 -4.64 -7.22
C LYS A 16 17.29 -3.69 -8.27
N ARG A 17 17.70 -4.24 -9.40
CA ARG A 17 18.13 -3.50 -10.59
C ARG A 17 16.92 -3.25 -11.48
N ILE A 18 16.48 -2.01 -11.54
CA ILE A 18 15.26 -1.61 -12.24
C ILE A 18 15.65 -0.87 -13.53
N LEU A 19 15.11 -1.36 -14.65
CA LEU A 19 15.11 -0.61 -15.88
C LEU A 19 13.90 0.32 -15.93
N LEU A 20 14.13 1.62 -16.00
CA LEU A 20 13.10 2.63 -16.23
C LEU A 20 13.09 3.06 -17.70
N GLY A 21 12.09 2.62 -18.43
CA GLY A 21 11.86 3.05 -19.81
C GLY A 21 11.06 4.36 -19.86
N VAL A 22 11.53 5.35 -20.64
CA VAL A 22 10.86 6.64 -20.78
C VAL A 22 10.55 6.90 -22.26
N SER A 23 9.25 6.93 -22.59
CA SER A 23 8.83 7.25 -23.95
C SER A 23 8.31 8.70 -24.10
N GLY A 24 8.12 9.15 -25.34
CA GLY A 24 7.90 10.54 -25.69
C GLY A 24 6.48 11.07 -25.41
N GLY A 25 5.95 10.90 -24.21
CA GLY A 25 4.75 11.56 -23.73
C GLY A 25 5.09 12.74 -22.81
N ILE A 26 4.23 13.76 -22.73
CA ILE A 26 4.47 14.94 -21.87
C ILE A 26 4.72 14.57 -20.39
N ALA A 27 4.12 13.48 -19.92
CA ALA A 27 4.35 12.93 -18.57
C ALA A 27 5.81 12.45 -18.33
N ALA A 28 6.68 12.47 -19.34
CA ALA A 28 8.13 12.23 -19.16
C ALA A 28 8.77 13.25 -18.21
N VAL A 29 8.17 14.42 -17.99
CA VAL A 29 8.62 15.42 -16.98
C VAL A 29 8.62 14.84 -15.56
N ASP A 30 7.79 13.84 -15.28
CA ASP A 30 7.70 13.19 -13.97
C ASP A 30 8.77 12.10 -13.74
N THR A 31 9.59 11.80 -14.74
CA THR A 31 10.70 10.81 -14.64
C THR A 31 11.63 11.09 -13.44
N VAL A 32 11.89 12.37 -13.14
CA VAL A 32 12.68 12.77 -11.96
C VAL A 32 12.06 12.28 -10.67
N ARG A 33 10.74 12.46 -10.52
CA ARG A 33 10.00 12.04 -9.32
C ARG A 33 9.95 10.53 -9.19
N VAL A 34 9.67 9.84 -10.28
CA VAL A 34 9.62 8.37 -10.33
C VAL A 34 10.97 7.76 -9.99
N SER A 35 12.07 8.24 -10.63
CA SER A 35 13.43 7.77 -10.35
C SER A 35 13.81 7.92 -8.88
N ARG A 36 13.52 9.10 -8.30
CA ARG A 36 13.79 9.34 -6.88
C ARG A 36 12.94 8.50 -5.96
N GLU A 37 11.67 8.26 -6.31
CA GLU A 37 10.79 7.40 -5.51
C GLU A 37 11.23 5.92 -5.56
N LEU A 38 11.64 5.39 -6.71
CA LEU A 38 12.23 4.05 -6.81
C LEU A 38 13.45 3.91 -5.88
N ARG A 39 14.34 4.90 -5.87
CA ARG A 39 15.52 4.92 -5.00
C ARG A 39 15.18 5.03 -3.51
N ARG A 40 14.07 5.70 -3.14
CA ARG A 40 13.58 5.75 -1.74
C ARG A 40 13.17 4.38 -1.19
N TYR A 41 12.93 3.43 -2.06
CA TYR A 41 12.64 2.03 -1.71
C TYR A 41 13.82 1.07 -1.99
N GLY A 42 15.02 1.62 -2.24
CA GLY A 42 16.27 0.86 -2.34
C GLY A 42 16.63 0.38 -3.74
N ALA A 43 15.91 0.80 -4.79
CA ALA A 43 16.20 0.40 -6.17
C ALA A 43 17.49 1.00 -6.72
N GLN A 44 18.22 0.22 -7.53
CA GLN A 44 19.22 0.68 -8.46
C GLN A 44 18.55 0.93 -9.81
N VAL A 45 18.61 2.17 -10.33
CA VAL A 45 17.81 2.59 -11.49
C VAL A 45 18.70 2.88 -12.68
N THR A 46 18.56 2.09 -13.75
CA THR A 46 19.09 2.42 -15.09
C THR A 46 17.92 2.94 -15.93
N VAL A 47 18.16 3.98 -16.72
CA VAL A 47 17.10 4.60 -17.53
C VAL A 47 17.41 4.46 -19.01
N ILE A 48 16.41 4.04 -19.80
CA ILE A 48 16.46 4.11 -21.27
C ILE A 48 15.45 5.14 -21.75
N MET A 49 15.92 6.14 -22.49
CA MET A 49 15.08 7.21 -23.04
C MET A 49 14.94 7.07 -24.56
N THR A 50 13.68 7.09 -25.04
CA THR A 50 13.48 7.23 -26.50
C THR A 50 13.91 8.62 -26.98
N GLN A 51 14.24 8.76 -28.26
CA GLN A 51 14.60 10.04 -28.87
C GLN A 51 13.50 11.11 -28.65
N SER A 52 12.24 10.71 -28.68
CA SER A 52 11.11 11.60 -28.41
C SER A 52 11.04 12.05 -26.94
N ALA A 53 11.43 11.21 -26.00
CA ALA A 53 11.47 11.56 -24.58
C ALA A 53 12.55 12.63 -24.29
N GLN A 54 13.70 12.55 -24.96
CA GLN A 54 14.79 13.52 -24.82
C GLN A 54 14.42 14.96 -25.25
N ARG A 55 13.35 15.10 -26.05
CA ARG A 55 12.79 16.41 -26.42
C ARG A 55 11.94 17.04 -25.32
N ILE A 56 11.54 16.26 -24.33
CA ILE A 56 10.65 16.68 -23.24
C ILE A 56 11.46 16.89 -21.95
N ILE A 57 12.35 15.96 -21.64
CA ILE A 57 13.23 16.02 -20.47
C ILE A 57 14.65 15.65 -20.86
N THR A 58 15.64 16.37 -20.32
CA THR A 58 17.04 16.13 -20.69
C THR A 58 17.61 14.88 -20.02
N PRO A 59 18.50 14.13 -20.69
CA PRO A 59 19.22 13.02 -20.06
C PRO A 59 20.00 13.43 -18.80
N LEU A 60 20.47 14.69 -18.74
CA LEU A 60 21.14 15.25 -17.57
C LEU A 60 20.23 15.26 -16.33
N ALA A 61 18.99 15.76 -16.48
CA ALA A 61 18.03 15.81 -15.37
C ALA A 61 17.65 14.39 -14.88
N VAL A 62 17.52 13.46 -15.82
CA VAL A 62 17.22 12.06 -15.51
C VAL A 62 18.38 11.38 -14.79
N ARG A 63 19.63 11.57 -15.24
CA ARG A 63 20.84 11.05 -14.59
C ARG A 63 21.00 11.60 -13.17
N TRP A 64 20.74 12.89 -12.97
CA TRP A 64 20.74 13.49 -11.64
C TRP A 64 19.75 12.80 -10.69
N ALA A 65 18.57 12.43 -11.17
CA ALA A 65 17.52 11.81 -10.37
C ALA A 65 17.75 10.31 -10.12
N SER A 66 18.15 9.57 -11.14
CA SER A 66 18.36 8.12 -11.07
C SER A 66 19.65 7.75 -10.34
N GLN A 67 20.70 8.58 -10.45
CA GLN A 67 22.08 8.30 -10.03
C GLN A 67 22.64 7.02 -10.67
N GLY A 68 22.07 6.59 -11.78
CA GLY A 68 22.48 5.45 -12.58
C GLY A 68 22.70 5.84 -14.05
N ASP A 69 22.93 4.85 -14.88
CA ASP A 69 23.15 5.03 -16.29
C ASP A 69 21.90 5.50 -17.02
N VAL A 70 22.09 6.39 -18.01
CA VAL A 70 21.04 6.87 -18.90
C VAL A 70 21.43 6.55 -20.33
N ILE A 71 20.75 5.60 -20.93
CA ILE A 71 20.97 5.09 -22.27
C ILE A 71 20.02 5.83 -23.22
N THR A 72 20.56 6.51 -24.22
CA THR A 72 19.81 7.28 -25.21
C THR A 72 19.92 6.67 -26.61
N GLU A 73 21.00 5.97 -26.86
CA GLU A 73 21.31 5.29 -28.11
C GLU A 73 21.95 3.93 -27.80
N TRP A 74 21.85 3.01 -28.74
CA TRP A 74 22.52 1.73 -28.61
C TRP A 74 23.97 1.84 -29.12
N ASP A 75 24.89 1.46 -28.26
CA ASP A 75 26.35 1.48 -28.50
C ASP A 75 26.89 0.19 -29.13
N GLY A 76 26.00 -0.78 -29.44
CA GLY A 76 26.39 -2.07 -30.01
C GLY A 76 26.55 -3.18 -28.98
N ASP A 77 26.55 -2.87 -27.67
CA ASP A 77 26.64 -3.87 -26.60
C ASP A 77 25.26 -4.20 -26.03
N LEU A 78 24.79 -5.44 -26.25
CA LEU A 78 23.52 -5.94 -25.69
C LEU A 78 23.60 -6.12 -24.18
N SER A 79 24.77 -6.29 -23.59
CA SER A 79 24.91 -6.52 -22.15
C SER A 79 24.41 -5.34 -21.33
N SER A 80 24.49 -4.13 -21.88
CA SER A 80 23.95 -2.90 -21.25
C SER A 80 22.42 -2.88 -21.16
N LEU A 81 21.74 -3.70 -21.96
CA LEU A 81 20.26 -3.80 -22.04
C LEU A 81 19.71 -5.02 -21.29
N GLU A 82 20.55 -5.75 -20.60
CA GLU A 82 20.22 -7.01 -19.93
C GLU A 82 20.45 -6.93 -18.41
N ASN A 83 20.08 -8.01 -17.73
CA ASN A 83 20.33 -8.18 -16.29
C ASN A 83 19.59 -7.21 -15.37
N PHE A 84 18.35 -6.90 -15.70
CA PHE A 84 17.41 -6.22 -14.82
C PHE A 84 16.51 -7.21 -14.09
N ASP A 85 16.07 -6.86 -12.88
CA ASP A 85 15.14 -7.65 -12.10
C ASP A 85 13.69 -7.34 -12.46
N ALA A 86 13.41 -6.13 -12.99
CA ALA A 86 12.12 -5.72 -13.53
C ALA A 86 12.24 -4.49 -14.43
N VAL A 87 11.22 -4.26 -15.26
CA VAL A 87 11.14 -3.12 -16.17
C VAL A 87 9.87 -2.31 -15.89
N LEU A 88 10.05 -1.03 -15.60
CA LEU A 88 8.98 -0.05 -15.50
C LEU A 88 9.05 0.90 -16.70
N VAL A 89 7.94 1.05 -17.43
CA VAL A 89 7.88 2.02 -18.54
C VAL A 89 6.87 3.12 -18.18
N THR A 90 7.38 4.32 -17.93
CA THR A 90 6.54 5.48 -17.59
C THR A 90 7.18 6.80 -18.08
N PRO A 91 6.44 7.59 -18.89
CA PRO A 91 5.18 7.23 -19.53
C PRO A 91 5.36 6.17 -20.62
N ALA A 92 4.33 5.37 -20.87
CA ALA A 92 4.27 4.46 -21.98
C ALA A 92 3.32 5.05 -23.05
N THR A 93 3.86 5.44 -24.22
CA THR A 93 3.03 5.92 -25.34
C THR A 93 2.34 4.76 -26.04
N LYS A 94 1.17 5.02 -26.64
CA LYS A 94 0.46 4.04 -27.48
C LYS A 94 1.39 3.36 -28.49
N ASN A 95 2.21 4.17 -29.19
CA ASN A 95 3.15 3.64 -30.20
C ASN A 95 4.16 2.66 -29.59
N LEU A 96 4.70 2.94 -28.39
CA LEU A 96 5.66 2.06 -27.74
C LEU A 96 5.01 0.72 -27.34
N VAL A 97 3.82 0.76 -26.71
CA VAL A 97 3.10 -0.45 -26.31
C VAL A 97 2.71 -1.29 -27.53
N ALA A 98 2.22 -0.66 -28.59
CA ALA A 98 1.88 -1.32 -29.85
C ALA A 98 3.13 -1.96 -30.52
N SER A 99 4.24 -1.26 -30.54
CA SER A 99 5.49 -1.79 -31.09
C SER A 99 5.99 -3.00 -30.30
N PHE A 100 5.93 -2.93 -28.97
CA PHE A 100 6.29 -4.05 -28.09
C PHE A 100 5.38 -5.26 -28.31
N ALA A 101 4.05 -5.06 -28.32
CA ALA A 101 3.07 -6.13 -28.50
C ALA A 101 3.25 -6.87 -29.85
N ASN A 102 3.67 -6.13 -30.89
CA ASN A 102 3.96 -6.68 -32.21
C ASN A 102 5.41 -7.18 -32.39
N GLY A 103 6.22 -7.21 -31.32
CA GLY A 103 7.59 -7.75 -31.38
C GLY A 103 8.60 -6.87 -32.11
N MET A 104 8.32 -5.58 -32.31
CA MET A 104 9.26 -4.66 -32.94
C MET A 104 10.43 -4.37 -32.00
N MET A 105 11.64 -4.18 -32.58
CA MET A 105 12.88 -3.97 -31.84
C MET A 105 13.58 -2.65 -32.26
N ASN A 106 12.83 -1.65 -32.60
CA ASN A 106 13.36 -0.36 -33.07
C ASN A 106 13.90 0.47 -31.88
N GLY A 107 15.22 0.38 -31.66
CA GLY A 107 15.93 1.12 -30.63
C GLY A 107 16.07 0.40 -29.29
N PRO A 108 16.92 0.94 -28.39
CA PRO A 108 17.39 0.23 -27.21
C PRO A 108 16.26 -0.16 -26.23
N LEU A 109 15.24 0.68 -26.09
CA LEU A 109 14.13 0.37 -25.16
C LEU A 109 13.31 -0.85 -25.58
N LEU A 110 12.96 -0.97 -26.89
CA LEU A 110 12.22 -2.13 -27.38
C LEU A 110 13.09 -3.40 -27.40
N MET A 111 14.39 -3.27 -27.64
CA MET A 111 15.35 -4.36 -27.52
C MET A 111 15.40 -4.89 -26.08
N ALA A 112 15.54 -4.00 -25.09
CA ALA A 112 15.56 -4.35 -23.67
C ALA A 112 14.23 -4.99 -23.23
N LEU A 113 13.09 -4.45 -23.66
CA LEU A 113 11.77 -4.99 -23.39
C LEU A 113 11.58 -6.39 -24.00
N SER A 114 12.09 -6.62 -25.22
CA SER A 114 12.04 -7.93 -25.86
C SER A 114 12.90 -8.97 -25.11
N SER A 115 14.09 -8.57 -24.66
CA SER A 115 14.96 -9.41 -23.83
C SER A 115 14.30 -9.74 -22.50
N ALA A 116 13.72 -8.73 -21.81
CA ALA A 116 13.01 -8.90 -20.55
C ALA A 116 11.84 -9.89 -20.68
N ARG A 117 11.02 -9.75 -21.74
CA ARG A 117 9.93 -10.68 -22.05
C ARG A 117 10.43 -12.11 -22.25
N GLY A 118 11.50 -12.29 -23.03
CA GLY A 118 12.09 -13.61 -23.28
C GLY A 118 12.64 -14.28 -22.01
N LYS A 119 13.02 -13.50 -21.01
CA LYS A 119 13.51 -13.96 -19.71
C LYS A 119 12.41 -14.03 -18.63
N ASN A 120 11.16 -13.75 -18.97
CA ASN A 120 10.02 -13.65 -18.04
C ASN A 120 10.25 -12.66 -16.89
N ILE A 121 11.01 -11.59 -17.16
CA ILE A 121 11.21 -10.49 -16.21
C ILE A 121 9.93 -9.66 -16.13
N PRO A 122 9.43 -9.27 -14.93
CA PRO A 122 8.24 -8.47 -14.79
C PRO A 122 8.34 -7.13 -15.54
N ILE A 123 7.31 -6.82 -16.35
CA ILE A 123 7.23 -5.57 -17.11
C ILE A 123 5.93 -4.86 -16.72
N MET A 124 6.01 -3.59 -16.36
CA MET A 124 4.84 -2.73 -16.13
C MET A 124 4.87 -1.52 -17.05
N PHE A 125 3.79 -1.33 -17.81
CA PHE A 125 3.55 -0.12 -18.59
C PHE A 125 2.59 0.81 -17.86
N VAL A 126 2.93 2.11 -17.85
CA VAL A 126 2.07 3.17 -17.30
C VAL A 126 1.70 4.12 -18.45
N PRO A 127 0.59 3.86 -19.16
CA PRO A 127 0.18 4.69 -20.28
C PRO A 127 -0.31 6.07 -19.83
N SER A 128 -0.14 7.07 -20.70
CA SER A 128 -0.70 8.42 -20.57
C SER A 128 -1.02 8.98 -21.93
N MET A 129 -2.30 9.26 -22.20
CA MET A 129 -2.76 9.75 -23.49
C MET A 129 -4.15 10.38 -23.43
N HIS A 130 -4.56 11.07 -24.49
CA HIS A 130 -5.93 11.56 -24.65
C HIS A 130 -6.94 10.41 -24.71
N ASN A 131 -8.17 10.66 -24.25
CA ASN A 131 -9.23 9.66 -24.20
C ASN A 131 -9.53 9.04 -25.56
N ASP A 132 -9.48 9.81 -26.64
CA ASP A 132 -9.70 9.32 -28.01
C ASP A 132 -8.67 8.24 -28.40
N LEU A 133 -7.42 8.42 -27.97
CA LEU A 133 -6.36 7.42 -28.18
C LEU A 133 -6.50 6.23 -27.24
N ALA A 134 -6.91 6.45 -26.01
CA ALA A 134 -7.14 5.39 -25.05
C ALA A 134 -8.36 4.51 -25.42
N GLY A 135 -9.43 5.14 -25.94
CA GLY A 135 -10.65 4.47 -26.39
C GLY A 135 -10.57 3.85 -27.79
N ASP A 136 -9.47 4.08 -28.54
CA ASP A 136 -9.29 3.45 -29.86
C ASP A 136 -9.21 1.93 -29.70
N ILE A 137 -9.96 1.22 -30.55
CA ILE A 137 -10.06 -0.24 -30.52
C ILE A 137 -8.69 -0.93 -30.57
N LEU A 138 -7.76 -0.40 -31.38
CA LEU A 138 -6.41 -0.93 -31.47
C LEU A 138 -5.58 -0.72 -30.21
N THR A 139 -5.86 0.32 -29.41
CA THR A 139 -5.24 0.49 -28.09
C THR A 139 -5.71 -0.61 -27.15
N VAL A 140 -7.02 -0.84 -27.09
CA VAL A 140 -7.63 -1.90 -26.24
C VAL A 140 -7.11 -3.29 -26.61
N GLU A 141 -7.03 -3.59 -27.91
CA GLU A 141 -6.50 -4.87 -28.40
C GLU A 141 -4.99 -5.02 -28.09
N THR A 142 -4.21 -3.98 -28.28
CA THR A 142 -2.79 -3.94 -27.96
C THR A 142 -2.53 -4.17 -26.48
N GLU A 143 -3.36 -3.58 -25.61
CA GLU A 143 -3.26 -3.82 -24.17
C GLU A 143 -3.58 -5.26 -23.79
N LYS A 144 -4.64 -5.83 -24.35
CA LYS A 144 -4.98 -7.24 -24.16
C LYS A 144 -3.83 -8.14 -24.56
N GLU A 145 -3.20 -7.84 -25.71
CA GLU A 145 -2.05 -8.61 -26.19
C GLU A 145 -0.83 -8.44 -25.28
N ALA A 146 -0.49 -7.23 -24.82
CA ALA A 146 0.59 -7.00 -23.87
C ALA A 146 0.35 -7.74 -22.54
N LYS A 147 -0.88 -7.74 -22.03
CA LYS A 147 -1.27 -8.52 -20.84
C LYS A 147 -1.14 -10.02 -21.08
N ARG A 148 -1.56 -10.53 -22.25
CA ARG A 148 -1.36 -11.94 -22.63
C ARG A 148 0.12 -12.34 -22.67
N GLN A 149 0.99 -11.38 -23.00
CA GLN A 149 2.44 -11.54 -22.99
C GLN A 149 3.07 -11.40 -21.59
N GLY A 150 2.27 -11.33 -20.52
CA GLY A 150 2.73 -11.27 -19.13
C GLY A 150 3.05 -9.88 -18.60
N CYS A 151 2.64 -8.81 -19.29
CA CYS A 151 2.87 -7.45 -18.83
C CYS A 151 1.72 -6.94 -17.96
N GLU A 152 2.03 -6.14 -16.96
CA GLU A 152 1.05 -5.34 -16.23
C GLU A 152 0.85 -3.98 -16.91
N ILE A 153 -0.41 -3.51 -16.99
CA ILE A 153 -0.74 -2.19 -17.50
C ILE A 153 -1.46 -1.42 -16.39
N TYR A 154 -0.85 -0.34 -15.92
CA TYR A 154 -1.38 0.47 -14.85
C TYR A 154 -1.79 1.85 -15.34
N TRP A 155 -3.11 2.04 -15.47
CA TRP A 155 -3.70 3.31 -15.86
C TRP A 155 -3.90 4.25 -14.67
N GLY A 156 -3.79 5.54 -14.92
CA GLY A 156 -4.26 6.56 -13.99
C GLY A 156 -5.76 6.86 -14.14
N HIS A 157 -6.16 7.97 -13.60
CA HIS A 157 -7.55 8.43 -13.66
C HIS A 157 -7.81 9.30 -14.91
N ASN A 158 -9.10 9.39 -15.29
CA ASN A 158 -9.52 10.31 -16.33
C ASN A 158 -9.72 11.71 -15.75
N GLU A 159 -9.04 12.68 -16.32
CA GLU A 159 -9.15 14.09 -15.94
C GLU A 159 -9.00 14.97 -17.20
N GLU A 160 -9.88 15.94 -17.37
CA GLU A 160 -9.86 16.88 -18.51
C GLU A 160 -9.79 16.20 -19.90
N GLY A 161 -10.48 15.09 -20.08
CA GLY A 161 -10.49 14.36 -21.35
C GLY A 161 -9.19 13.60 -21.66
N LYS A 162 -8.38 13.33 -20.64
CA LYS A 162 -7.09 12.61 -20.73
C LYS A 162 -6.99 11.55 -19.66
N MET A 163 -6.45 10.40 -20.03
CA MET A 163 -5.94 9.41 -19.07
C MET A 163 -4.61 9.93 -18.56
N LYS A 164 -4.63 10.51 -17.36
CA LYS A 164 -3.44 11.06 -16.68
C LYS A 164 -2.56 9.92 -16.18
N THR A 165 -1.27 10.20 -16.04
CA THR A 165 -0.35 9.29 -15.34
C THR A 165 -0.72 9.24 -13.85
N PRO A 166 -0.74 8.07 -13.21
CA PRO A 166 -0.90 7.98 -11.77
C PRO A 166 0.20 8.76 -11.03
N ASN A 167 -0.03 9.06 -9.75
CA ASN A 167 1.01 9.66 -8.92
C ASN A 167 2.25 8.74 -8.86
N HIS A 168 3.46 9.33 -8.87
CA HIS A 168 4.71 8.56 -8.81
C HIS A 168 4.81 7.61 -7.62
N LYS A 169 4.18 7.95 -6.47
CA LYS A 169 4.11 7.06 -5.30
C LYS A 169 3.25 5.82 -5.58
N ASP A 170 2.13 6.01 -6.26
CA ASP A 170 1.21 4.92 -6.62
C ASP A 170 1.85 4.00 -7.67
N ILE A 171 2.54 4.59 -8.66
CA ILE A 171 3.29 3.82 -9.67
C ILE A 171 4.31 2.91 -9.00
N VAL A 172 5.14 3.47 -8.10
CA VAL A 172 6.19 2.70 -7.42
C VAL A 172 5.61 1.69 -6.44
N ALA A 173 4.46 1.97 -5.79
CA ALA A 173 3.78 1.01 -4.94
C ALA A 173 3.29 -0.20 -5.74
N LYS A 174 2.55 0.05 -6.83
CA LYS A 174 2.05 -1.00 -7.72
C LYS A 174 3.18 -1.82 -8.33
N PHE A 175 4.26 -1.16 -8.74
CA PHE A 175 5.44 -1.81 -9.30
C PHE A 175 6.17 -2.66 -8.24
N SER A 176 6.33 -2.16 -7.01
CA SER A 176 6.91 -2.94 -5.90
C SER A 176 6.09 -4.20 -5.62
N ASN A 177 4.76 -4.08 -5.58
CA ASN A 177 3.86 -5.22 -5.39
C ASN A 177 4.05 -6.26 -6.50
N LEU A 178 4.08 -5.83 -7.76
CA LEU A 178 4.28 -6.72 -8.92
C LEU A 178 5.59 -7.54 -8.81
N ILE A 179 6.69 -6.88 -8.42
CA ILE A 179 8.01 -7.52 -8.33
C ILE A 179 8.08 -8.52 -7.17
N ASN A 180 7.44 -8.18 -6.05
CA ASN A 180 7.48 -8.96 -4.82
C ASN A 180 6.27 -9.88 -4.67
N ALA A 181 5.41 -9.99 -5.69
CA ALA A 181 4.15 -10.72 -5.62
C ALA A 181 4.30 -12.09 -4.97
N ASN A 182 3.50 -12.32 -3.95
CA ASN A 182 3.43 -13.59 -3.23
C ASN A 182 1.96 -13.94 -2.92
N SER A 183 1.70 -15.17 -2.49
CA SER A 183 0.36 -15.69 -2.27
C SER A 183 -0.24 -15.35 -0.90
N THR A 184 0.35 -14.43 -0.13
CA THR A 184 -0.15 -14.10 1.20
C THR A 184 -1.31 -13.12 1.14
N SER A 185 -2.48 -13.58 1.53
CA SER A 185 -3.65 -12.74 1.73
C SER A 185 -3.68 -12.13 3.13
N VAL A 186 -3.91 -10.82 3.21
CA VAL A 186 -3.95 -10.04 4.44
C VAL A 186 -5.25 -9.26 4.53
N VAL A 187 -5.96 -9.39 5.64
CA VAL A 187 -7.07 -8.48 5.99
C VAL A 187 -6.61 -7.59 7.13
N ILE A 188 -6.68 -6.29 6.93
CA ILE A 188 -6.37 -5.29 7.96
C ILE A 188 -7.59 -4.44 8.27
N THR A 189 -7.96 -4.36 9.55
CA THR A 189 -8.97 -3.40 10.02
C THR A 189 -8.28 -2.12 10.47
N LEU A 190 -8.82 -0.96 10.14
CA LEU A 190 -8.22 0.34 10.48
C LEU A 190 -9.24 1.47 10.59
N GLY A 191 -8.82 2.60 11.16
CA GLY A 191 -9.71 3.74 11.43
C GLY A 191 -10.55 3.54 12.68
N ALA A 192 -11.53 4.42 12.90
CA ALA A 192 -12.45 4.39 14.03
C ALA A 192 -13.83 3.90 13.61
N THR A 193 -14.51 3.15 14.46
CA THR A 193 -15.95 2.97 14.31
C THR A 193 -16.71 4.05 15.07
N ARG A 194 -17.94 4.32 14.65
CA ARG A 194 -18.86 5.24 15.31
C ARG A 194 -20.23 4.61 15.56
N SER A 195 -20.96 5.16 16.54
CA SER A 195 -22.33 4.79 16.85
C SER A 195 -23.17 6.06 16.92
N ASN A 196 -24.24 6.13 16.13
CA ASN A 196 -25.07 7.32 16.01
C ASN A 196 -25.95 7.51 17.24
N ILE A 197 -26.02 8.76 17.75
CA ILE A 197 -26.94 9.19 18.78
C ILE A 197 -28.27 9.57 18.13
N ASP A 198 -28.20 10.38 17.09
CA ASP A 198 -29.29 10.81 16.23
C ASP A 198 -28.78 10.90 14.77
N ASP A 199 -29.56 11.45 13.84
CA ASP A 199 -29.16 11.60 12.43
C ASP A 199 -27.98 12.56 12.21
N VAL A 200 -27.58 13.29 13.25
CA VAL A 200 -26.53 14.33 13.13
C VAL A 200 -25.34 14.07 14.06
N ARG A 201 -25.56 13.46 15.22
CA ARG A 201 -24.56 13.28 16.27
C ARG A 201 -24.19 11.82 16.47
N PHE A 202 -22.93 11.58 16.81
CA PHE A 202 -22.39 10.24 17.07
C PHE A 202 -21.33 10.26 18.17
N ILE A 203 -21.04 9.09 18.71
CA ILE A 203 -19.84 8.81 19.49
C ILE A 203 -18.84 8.06 18.61
N GLN A 204 -17.56 8.32 18.80
CA GLN A 204 -16.47 7.72 18.01
C GLN A 204 -15.19 7.69 18.84
N ASN A 205 -14.36 6.65 18.65
CA ASN A 205 -13.01 6.62 19.18
C ASN A 205 -12.08 7.58 18.41
N GLN A 206 -11.11 8.16 19.09
CA GLN A 206 -10.06 8.94 18.44
C GLN A 206 -9.11 8.00 17.68
N SER A 207 -9.19 8.00 16.38
CA SER A 207 -8.26 7.28 15.51
C SER A 207 -8.24 7.91 14.12
N SER A 208 -7.06 8.31 13.67
CA SER A 208 -6.88 8.83 12.31
C SER A 208 -6.76 7.76 11.23
N GLY A 209 -6.55 6.50 11.60
CA GLY A 209 -6.27 5.41 10.69
C GLY A 209 -4.83 5.36 10.15
N LYS A 210 -3.97 6.34 10.46
CA LYS A 210 -2.61 6.48 9.89
C LYS A 210 -1.75 5.22 10.03
N THR A 211 -1.74 4.60 11.21
CA THR A 211 -0.94 3.39 11.47
C THR A 211 -1.40 2.21 10.60
N GLY A 212 -2.71 1.99 10.51
CA GLY A 212 -3.25 0.92 9.67
C GLY A 212 -2.96 1.11 8.19
N ILE A 213 -3.07 2.34 7.68
CA ILE A 213 -2.74 2.68 6.29
C ILE A 213 -1.25 2.48 6.00
N LEU A 214 -0.37 2.89 6.93
CA LEU A 214 1.07 2.67 6.81
C LEU A 214 1.41 1.17 6.70
N ILE A 215 0.80 0.35 7.54
CA ILE A 215 0.99 -1.10 7.52
C ILE A 215 0.46 -1.69 6.21
N ALA A 216 -0.73 -1.28 5.77
CA ALA A 216 -1.33 -1.74 4.52
C ALA A 216 -0.44 -1.40 3.31
N ASP A 217 0.08 -0.17 3.21
CA ASP A 217 1.04 0.24 2.16
C ASP A 217 2.31 -0.61 2.20
N TYR A 218 2.89 -0.80 3.40
CA TYR A 218 4.13 -1.56 3.55
C TYR A 218 3.95 -3.03 3.11
N LEU A 219 2.91 -3.71 3.59
CA LEU A 219 2.61 -5.11 3.23
C LEU A 219 2.28 -5.25 1.74
N TYR A 220 1.54 -4.31 1.18
CA TYR A 220 1.25 -4.27 -0.24
C TYR A 220 2.54 -4.19 -1.08
N ARG A 221 3.47 -3.27 -0.73
CA ARG A 221 4.77 -3.16 -1.42
C ARG A 221 5.66 -4.40 -1.26
N LYS A 222 5.46 -5.18 -0.21
CA LYS A 222 6.09 -6.49 -0.02
C LYS A 222 5.40 -7.63 -0.81
N GLY A 223 4.45 -7.30 -1.68
CA GLY A 223 3.83 -8.22 -2.62
C GLY A 223 2.65 -9.01 -2.08
N MET A 224 2.12 -8.66 -0.91
CA MET A 224 0.96 -9.32 -0.33
C MET A 224 -0.33 -8.82 -0.96
N ASP A 225 -1.37 -9.66 -0.96
CA ASP A 225 -2.74 -9.29 -1.35
C ASP A 225 -3.45 -8.67 -0.14
N VAL A 226 -3.58 -7.35 -0.13
CA VAL A 226 -4.06 -6.59 1.03
C VAL A 226 -5.50 -6.13 0.82
N THR A 227 -6.38 -6.55 1.73
CA THR A 227 -7.75 -6.06 1.87
C THR A 227 -7.85 -5.16 3.11
N CYS A 228 -8.34 -3.94 2.93
CA CYS A 228 -8.59 -3.00 4.02
C CYS A 228 -10.07 -2.95 4.38
N VAL A 229 -10.43 -3.26 5.63
CA VAL A 229 -11.79 -3.01 6.18
C VAL A 229 -11.68 -1.77 7.06
N ILE A 230 -12.28 -0.68 6.60
CA ILE A 230 -12.03 0.64 7.16
C ILE A 230 -13.25 1.24 7.84
N GLY A 231 -13.05 1.74 9.05
CA GLY A 231 -13.96 2.69 9.68
C GLY A 231 -13.74 4.12 9.16
N VAL A 232 -14.01 5.10 9.98
CA VAL A 232 -13.73 6.51 9.68
C VAL A 232 -12.23 6.77 9.76
N THR A 233 -11.67 7.43 8.75
CA THR A 233 -10.25 7.80 8.66
C THR A 233 -10.09 9.28 8.33
N GLU A 234 -9.05 9.92 8.84
CA GLU A 234 -8.70 11.31 8.51
C GLU A 234 -7.93 11.43 7.20
N ILE A 235 -7.33 10.34 6.73
CA ILE A 235 -6.52 10.32 5.51
C ILE A 235 -7.08 9.31 4.51
N ASN A 236 -6.87 9.58 3.23
CA ASN A 236 -7.35 8.71 2.18
C ASN A 236 -6.55 7.42 2.09
N ILE A 237 -7.23 6.32 1.84
CA ILE A 237 -6.58 5.06 1.48
C ILE A 237 -5.96 5.20 0.09
N PRO A 238 -4.73 4.72 -0.11
CA PRO A 238 -4.11 4.75 -1.44
C PRO A 238 -4.90 3.97 -2.48
N ASN A 239 -5.03 4.55 -3.69
CA ASN A 239 -5.84 3.97 -4.78
C ASN A 239 -5.30 2.64 -5.33
N TYR A 240 -4.05 2.30 -5.04
CA TYR A 240 -3.46 1.03 -5.47
C TYR A 240 -3.82 -0.15 -4.55
N ILE A 241 -4.38 0.08 -3.37
CA ILE A 241 -4.89 -1.01 -2.51
C ILE A 241 -6.11 -1.63 -3.21
N PRO A 242 -6.08 -2.95 -3.53
CA PRO A 242 -7.03 -3.54 -4.47
C PRO A 242 -8.45 -3.64 -3.94
N LEU A 243 -8.62 -3.86 -2.63
CA LEU A 243 -9.92 -4.00 -2.01
C LEU A 243 -10.03 -3.17 -0.74
N VAL A 244 -10.99 -2.24 -0.73
CA VAL A 244 -11.29 -1.38 0.41
C VAL A 244 -12.78 -1.47 0.72
N ILE A 245 -13.13 -2.00 1.90
CA ILE A 245 -14.51 -2.14 2.38
C ILE A 245 -14.73 -1.10 3.48
N LYS A 246 -15.69 -0.20 3.28
CA LYS A 246 -16.03 0.87 4.24
C LYS A 246 -17.10 0.41 5.20
N CYS A 247 -16.83 0.49 6.51
CA CYS A 247 -17.72 0.08 7.58
C CYS A 247 -17.64 1.11 8.72
N GLU A 248 -18.57 2.03 8.79
CA GLU A 248 -18.50 3.12 9.77
C GLU A 248 -18.92 2.67 11.17
N ASN A 249 -19.87 1.72 11.29
CA ASN A 249 -20.32 1.21 12.59
C ASN A 249 -19.69 -0.15 12.92
N PRO A 250 -19.64 -0.56 14.22
CA PRO A 250 -19.05 -1.82 14.64
C PRO A 250 -19.73 -3.05 14.04
N ASP A 251 -21.06 -3.08 13.99
CA ASP A 251 -21.80 -4.27 13.56
C ASP A 251 -21.59 -4.57 12.06
N ASP A 252 -21.61 -3.53 11.20
CA ASP A 252 -21.30 -3.68 9.79
C ASP A 252 -19.86 -4.15 9.58
N MET A 253 -18.91 -3.59 10.35
CA MET A 253 -17.52 -4.03 10.28
C MET A 253 -17.40 -5.52 10.67
N LEU A 254 -18.04 -5.96 11.74
CA LEU A 254 -18.01 -7.36 12.17
C LEU A 254 -18.65 -8.28 11.14
N LYS A 255 -19.77 -7.87 10.53
CA LYS A 255 -20.45 -8.61 9.47
C LYS A 255 -19.55 -8.83 8.26
N GLU A 256 -18.89 -7.78 7.78
CA GLU A 256 -17.95 -7.89 6.65
C GLU A 256 -16.73 -8.75 6.99
N LEU A 257 -16.17 -8.63 8.20
CA LEU A 257 -15.08 -9.47 8.65
C LEU A 257 -15.46 -10.95 8.71
N LYS A 258 -16.67 -11.28 9.21
CA LYS A 258 -17.20 -12.66 9.20
C LYS A 258 -17.45 -13.16 7.78
N ALA A 259 -17.81 -12.30 6.84
CA ALA A 259 -17.93 -12.66 5.41
C ALA A 259 -16.58 -13.00 4.80
N LEU A 260 -15.56 -12.15 5.00
CA LEU A 260 -14.19 -12.40 4.53
C LEU A 260 -13.55 -13.64 5.17
N ALA A 261 -13.92 -13.97 6.40
CA ALA A 261 -13.40 -15.15 7.10
C ALA A 261 -13.89 -16.48 6.53
N LYS A 262 -14.84 -16.48 5.57
CA LYS A 262 -15.19 -17.67 4.79
C LYS A 262 -14.13 -18.03 3.76
N ASP A 263 -13.32 -17.05 3.35
CA ASP A 263 -12.17 -17.24 2.48
C ASP A 263 -10.95 -17.63 3.33
N LYS A 264 -9.99 -18.27 2.66
CA LYS A 264 -8.77 -18.73 3.32
C LYS A 264 -7.76 -17.57 3.45
N ILE A 265 -7.96 -16.68 4.43
CA ILE A 265 -7.08 -15.55 4.70
C ILE A 265 -5.89 -15.99 5.55
N ASN A 266 -4.67 -15.66 5.12
CA ASN A 266 -3.45 -16.05 5.82
C ASN A 266 -3.20 -15.19 7.08
N VAL A 267 -3.46 -13.89 7.00
CA VAL A 267 -3.10 -12.92 8.04
C VAL A 267 -4.25 -11.97 8.34
N TRP A 268 -4.53 -11.79 9.63
CA TRP A 268 -5.49 -10.81 10.13
C TRP A 268 -4.80 -9.78 11.03
N ILE A 269 -4.91 -8.50 10.70
CA ILE A 269 -4.35 -7.40 11.49
C ILE A 269 -5.49 -6.54 12.03
N HIS A 270 -5.69 -6.57 13.34
CA HIS A 270 -6.77 -5.88 14.02
C HIS A 270 -6.28 -4.51 14.54
N ALA A 271 -6.21 -3.49 13.66
CA ALA A 271 -5.72 -2.16 14.00
C ALA A 271 -6.82 -1.08 14.06
N ALA A 272 -8.09 -1.45 13.84
CA ALA A 272 -9.21 -0.52 14.00
C ALA A 272 -9.48 -0.19 15.47
N ALA A 273 -9.84 1.05 15.74
CA ALA A 273 -10.34 1.51 17.04
C ALA A 273 -11.85 1.28 17.10
N VAL A 274 -12.24 0.04 17.39
CA VAL A 274 -13.64 -0.37 17.50
C VAL A 274 -14.23 0.11 18.83
N LEU A 275 -15.45 0.62 18.81
CA LEU A 275 -16.19 1.01 20.04
C LEU A 275 -16.49 -0.23 20.89
N ASP A 276 -16.06 -0.22 22.16
CA ASP A 276 -16.45 -1.22 23.17
C ASP A 276 -17.85 -0.96 23.73
N TYR A 277 -18.35 0.28 23.63
CA TYR A 277 -19.69 0.71 24.01
C TYR A 277 -20.37 1.44 22.85
N VAL A 278 -21.59 1.09 22.55
CA VAL A 278 -22.41 1.64 21.47
C VAL A 278 -23.69 2.28 22.03
N ILE A 279 -24.31 3.17 21.29
CA ILE A 279 -25.63 3.75 21.64
C ILE A 279 -26.65 2.63 21.68
N SER A 280 -27.37 2.50 22.80
CA SER A 280 -28.36 1.43 22.98
C SER A 280 -29.56 1.56 22.05
N GLU A 281 -30.04 2.79 21.85
CA GLU A 281 -31.15 3.14 20.97
C GLU A 281 -30.85 4.44 20.24
N GLN A 282 -30.77 4.41 18.93
CA GLN A 282 -30.63 5.61 18.12
C GLN A 282 -31.95 6.37 18.10
N ILE A 283 -31.88 7.71 18.26
CA ILE A 283 -33.03 8.58 18.18
C ILE A 283 -33.26 8.99 16.73
N GLU A 284 -34.45 8.75 16.20
CA GLU A 284 -34.83 9.18 14.85
C GLU A 284 -34.92 10.71 14.76
N GLY A 285 -34.45 11.26 13.64
CA GLY A 285 -34.40 12.70 13.40
C GLY A 285 -33.26 13.37 14.17
N LYS A 286 -33.36 14.69 14.31
CA LYS A 286 -32.39 15.52 15.05
C LYS A 286 -32.97 15.91 16.40
N ILE A 287 -32.27 15.60 17.47
CA ILE A 287 -32.63 16.06 18.82
C ILE A 287 -32.66 17.61 18.86
N ALA A 288 -33.80 18.18 19.27
CA ALA A 288 -33.97 19.64 19.35
C ALA A 288 -33.01 20.25 20.39
N SER A 289 -32.59 21.47 20.11
CA SER A 289 -31.79 22.25 21.05
C SER A 289 -32.63 22.76 22.23
N LEU A 290 -31.99 23.02 23.37
CA LEU A 290 -32.60 23.65 24.55
C LEU A 290 -33.62 22.72 25.29
N GLN A 291 -33.41 21.43 25.28
CA GLN A 291 -34.22 20.46 26.04
C GLN A 291 -33.59 20.06 27.39
N GLY A 292 -32.62 20.81 27.87
CA GLY A 292 -31.88 20.50 29.10
C GLY A 292 -30.79 19.44 28.88
N ASP A 293 -30.43 18.71 29.93
CA ASP A 293 -29.39 17.68 29.90
C ASP A 293 -29.86 16.47 29.14
N LEU A 294 -28.96 15.90 28.29
CA LEU A 294 -29.21 14.72 27.51
C LEU A 294 -28.46 13.51 28.13
N ASN A 295 -29.21 12.53 28.61
CA ASN A 295 -28.66 11.25 29.06
C ASN A 295 -28.70 10.24 27.91
N ILE A 296 -27.54 9.72 27.55
CA ILE A 296 -27.40 8.79 26.43
C ILE A 296 -27.01 7.42 27.01
N PRO A 297 -27.92 6.41 26.94
CA PRO A 297 -27.60 5.07 27.42
C PRO A 297 -26.65 4.37 26.44
N LEU A 298 -25.60 3.74 26.96
CA LEU A 298 -24.66 2.92 26.22
C LEU A 298 -24.78 1.47 26.62
N SER A 299 -24.74 0.57 25.64
CA SER A 299 -24.64 -0.87 25.82
C SER A 299 -23.25 -1.38 25.41
N GLN A 300 -22.85 -2.53 25.95
CA GLN A 300 -21.60 -3.17 25.55
C GLN A 300 -21.73 -3.72 24.11
N GLY A 301 -20.81 -3.29 23.23
CA GLY A 301 -20.70 -3.80 21.87
C GLY A 301 -19.99 -5.14 21.78
N ALA A 302 -20.08 -5.79 20.62
CA ALA A 302 -19.38 -7.03 20.34
C ALA A 302 -17.86 -6.79 20.21
N LYS A 303 -17.06 -7.61 20.89
CA LYS A 303 -15.60 -7.51 20.79
C LYS A 303 -15.09 -8.30 19.58
N HIS A 304 -14.85 -7.61 18.46
CA HIS A 304 -14.50 -8.22 17.16
C HIS A 304 -13.39 -9.27 17.26
N ILE A 305 -12.32 -8.99 18.01
CA ILE A 305 -11.19 -9.91 18.15
C ILE A 305 -11.57 -11.23 18.86
N LEU A 306 -12.61 -11.23 19.69
CA LEU A 306 -13.15 -12.44 20.33
C LEU A 306 -14.12 -13.15 19.38
N GLU A 307 -15.03 -12.40 18.77
CA GLU A 307 -16.01 -12.93 17.81
C GLU A 307 -15.36 -13.65 16.62
N LEU A 308 -14.20 -13.15 16.17
CA LEU A 308 -13.45 -13.72 15.05
C LEU A 308 -12.51 -14.86 15.45
N LYS A 309 -12.38 -15.21 16.73
CA LYS A 309 -11.41 -16.19 17.22
C LYS A 309 -11.53 -17.53 16.48
N GLU A 310 -12.71 -18.08 16.45
CA GLU A 310 -12.95 -19.40 15.83
C GLU A 310 -12.94 -19.35 14.29
N TYR A 311 -13.35 -18.23 13.70
CA TYR A 311 -13.33 -18.03 12.24
C TYR A 311 -11.91 -17.95 11.67
N CYS A 312 -10.96 -17.42 12.44
CA CYS A 312 -9.59 -17.14 12.00
C CYS A 312 -8.54 -17.96 12.77
N LYS A 313 -8.93 -19.10 13.36
CA LYS A 313 -8.05 -19.90 14.23
C LYS A 313 -6.80 -20.43 13.55
N ASP A 314 -6.88 -20.70 12.24
CA ASP A 314 -5.79 -21.24 11.42
C ASP A 314 -4.98 -20.13 10.71
N SER A 315 -5.25 -18.88 11.03
CA SER A 315 -4.60 -17.71 10.45
C SER A 315 -3.63 -17.07 11.45
N ILE A 316 -2.63 -16.37 10.95
CA ILE A 316 -1.78 -15.49 11.77
C ILE A 316 -2.62 -14.27 12.15
N ARG A 317 -2.72 -14.00 13.45
CA ARG A 317 -3.55 -12.92 13.99
C ARG A 317 -2.71 -11.94 14.79
N ILE A 318 -2.68 -10.67 14.36
CA ILE A 318 -1.92 -9.60 15.01
C ILE A 318 -2.91 -8.57 15.56
N GLY A 319 -2.89 -8.38 16.89
CA GLY A 319 -3.72 -7.40 17.57
C GLY A 319 -2.99 -6.09 17.85
N PHE A 320 -3.77 -5.05 18.14
CA PHE A 320 -3.27 -3.79 18.69
C PHE A 320 -3.82 -3.57 20.09
N LYS A 321 -2.99 -3.04 20.99
CA LYS A 321 -3.35 -2.69 22.35
C LYS A 321 -2.86 -1.29 22.67
N LEU A 322 -3.78 -0.33 22.69
CA LEU A 322 -3.54 1.04 23.14
C LEU A 322 -4.02 1.20 24.57
N GLU A 323 -3.18 1.75 25.42
CA GLU A 323 -3.52 2.09 26.81
C GLU A 323 -3.07 3.53 27.12
N SER A 324 -3.61 4.11 28.18
CA SER A 324 -3.24 5.44 28.65
C SER A 324 -3.06 5.44 30.15
N GLY A 325 -2.09 6.22 30.65
CA GLY A 325 -1.86 6.42 32.09
C GLY A 325 -1.32 5.21 32.83
N ILE A 326 -0.74 4.20 32.15
CA ILE A 326 -0.21 3.00 32.77
C ILE A 326 1.31 2.84 32.56
N LYS A 327 1.96 2.04 33.43
CA LYS A 327 3.37 1.69 33.27
C LYS A 327 3.56 0.67 32.15
N GLN A 328 4.75 0.66 31.54
CA GLN A 328 5.11 -0.31 30.50
C GLN A 328 4.84 -1.77 30.94
N LYS A 329 5.20 -2.14 32.18
CA LYS A 329 4.98 -3.49 32.69
C LYS A 329 3.51 -3.91 32.63
N ASP A 330 2.60 -2.99 32.99
CA ASP A 330 1.17 -3.25 33.01
C ASP A 330 0.63 -3.33 31.57
N LEU A 331 1.16 -2.52 30.64
CA LEU A 331 0.85 -2.57 29.21
C LEU A 331 1.19 -3.97 28.65
N ILE A 332 2.42 -4.47 28.90
CA ILE A 332 2.85 -5.79 28.45
C ILE A 332 1.95 -6.89 29.01
N HIS A 333 1.66 -6.84 30.32
CA HIS A 333 0.77 -7.82 30.95
C HIS A 333 -0.65 -7.81 30.31
N ARG A 334 -1.21 -6.64 30.01
CA ARG A 334 -2.51 -6.53 29.31
C ARG A 334 -2.45 -7.02 27.88
N ALA A 335 -1.32 -6.84 27.18
CA ALA A 335 -1.11 -7.37 25.84
C ALA A 335 -1.07 -8.91 25.83
N VAL A 336 -0.36 -9.53 26.79
CA VAL A 336 -0.36 -11.00 26.95
C VAL A 336 -1.76 -11.52 27.24
N ALA A 337 -2.50 -10.91 28.16
CA ALA A 337 -3.88 -11.29 28.47
C ALA A 337 -4.81 -11.18 27.22
N GLN A 338 -4.58 -10.18 26.36
CA GLN A 338 -5.30 -10.07 25.08
C GLN A 338 -4.94 -11.23 24.14
N ILE A 339 -3.66 -11.59 24.02
CA ILE A 339 -3.19 -12.69 23.18
C ILE A 339 -3.88 -14.00 23.60
N GLU A 340 -3.82 -14.34 24.88
CA GLU A 340 -4.43 -15.57 25.42
C GLU A 340 -5.94 -15.62 25.22
N LYS A 341 -6.63 -14.54 25.57
CA LYS A 341 -8.10 -14.48 25.51
C LYS A 341 -8.62 -14.54 24.07
N SER A 342 -7.99 -13.81 23.14
CA SER A 342 -8.48 -13.66 21.77
C SER A 342 -7.76 -14.54 20.75
N GLY A 343 -6.77 -15.35 21.14
CA GLY A 343 -6.05 -16.25 20.23
C GLY A 343 -5.21 -15.50 19.22
N MET A 344 -4.54 -14.41 19.63
CA MET A 344 -3.61 -13.69 18.75
C MET A 344 -2.26 -14.41 18.69
N THR A 345 -1.56 -14.27 17.58
CA THR A 345 -0.17 -14.70 17.41
C THR A 345 0.77 -13.73 18.13
N ALA A 346 0.49 -12.44 17.98
CA ALA A 346 1.23 -11.35 18.62
C ALA A 346 0.34 -10.12 18.82
N THR A 347 0.79 -9.18 19.65
CA THR A 347 0.12 -7.89 19.86
C THR A 347 1.13 -6.75 19.78
N ILE A 348 0.79 -5.72 19.03
CA ILE A 348 1.48 -4.43 19.04
C ILE A 348 0.89 -3.59 20.16
N ALA A 349 1.68 -3.32 21.20
CA ALA A 349 1.26 -2.60 22.40
C ALA A 349 1.87 -1.21 22.44
N ASN A 350 1.06 -0.18 22.68
CA ASN A 350 1.52 1.20 22.77
C ASN A 350 0.73 2.00 23.80
N ARG A 351 1.32 3.10 24.28
CA ARG A 351 0.64 4.06 25.16
C ARG A 351 0.30 5.31 24.37
N LEU A 352 -0.85 5.89 24.70
CA LEU A 352 -1.34 7.10 24.03
C LEU A 352 -0.36 8.26 24.15
N GLU A 353 0.20 8.44 25.35
CA GLU A 353 1.15 9.50 25.68
C GLU A 353 2.51 9.40 25.00
N ASP A 354 2.85 8.24 24.43
CA ASP A 354 4.12 8.02 23.71
C ASP A 354 4.01 8.23 22.20
N LEU A 355 2.80 8.31 21.64
CA LEU A 355 2.58 8.32 20.19
C LEU A 355 3.20 9.51 19.46
N ASP A 356 3.20 10.68 20.11
CA ASP A 356 3.71 11.93 19.54
C ASP A 356 5.08 12.34 20.13
N ASP A 357 5.64 11.53 21.04
CA ASP A 357 6.94 11.79 21.66
C ASP A 357 8.05 11.01 20.96
N VAL A 358 8.81 11.68 20.09
CA VAL A 358 9.93 11.09 19.34
C VAL A 358 11.06 10.53 20.22
N SER A 359 11.10 10.87 21.52
CA SER A 359 12.06 10.31 22.47
C SER A 359 11.62 8.98 23.06
N LYS A 360 10.39 8.56 22.79
CA LYS A 360 9.79 7.32 23.28
C LYS A 360 9.67 6.31 22.15
N PRO A 361 9.64 5.00 22.47
CA PRO A 361 9.41 3.99 21.46
C PRO A 361 8.01 4.13 20.89
N ARG A 362 7.90 3.87 19.59
CA ARG A 362 6.62 3.87 18.88
C ARG A 362 5.63 2.83 19.43
N ALA A 363 6.15 1.64 19.79
CA ALA A 363 5.36 0.53 20.32
C ALA A 363 6.27 -0.59 20.88
N TRP A 364 5.64 -1.65 21.39
CA TRP A 364 6.29 -2.93 21.71
C TRP A 364 5.58 -4.05 20.97
N LEU A 365 6.34 -4.92 20.30
CA LEU A 365 5.83 -6.22 19.86
C LEU A 365 5.84 -7.17 21.05
N VAL A 366 4.70 -7.78 21.36
CA VAL A 366 4.53 -8.73 22.49
C VAL A 366 4.07 -10.07 21.93
N ASP A 367 4.72 -11.16 22.36
CA ASP A 367 4.33 -12.52 22.03
C ASP A 367 3.58 -13.21 23.19
N LYS A 368 3.11 -14.44 22.95
CA LYS A 368 2.38 -15.25 23.92
C LYS A 368 3.16 -15.62 25.19
N THR A 369 4.49 -15.55 25.17
CA THR A 369 5.34 -15.86 26.33
C THR A 369 5.58 -14.64 27.22
N GLY A 370 5.13 -13.45 26.78
CA GLY A 370 5.45 -12.18 27.42
C GLY A 370 6.80 -11.60 27.00
N SER A 371 7.50 -12.28 26.10
CA SER A 371 8.68 -11.72 25.44
C SER A 371 8.26 -10.50 24.64
N HIS A 372 9.02 -9.42 24.74
CA HIS A 372 8.66 -8.19 24.07
C HIS A 372 9.88 -7.44 23.53
N TYR A 373 9.69 -6.84 22.34
CA TYR A 373 10.71 -6.10 21.62
C TYR A 373 10.27 -4.66 21.44
N LYS A 374 11.19 -3.74 21.67
CA LYS A 374 10.99 -2.31 21.50
C LYS A 374 11.02 -1.97 20.01
N LEU A 375 10.04 -1.21 19.54
CA LEU A 375 9.93 -0.69 18.19
C LEU A 375 10.10 0.83 18.25
N GLU A 376 11.19 1.35 17.71
CA GLU A 376 11.52 2.79 17.82
C GLU A 376 10.75 3.62 16.80
N THR A 377 10.58 3.08 15.60
CA THR A 377 10.03 3.79 14.45
C THR A 377 8.80 3.09 13.87
N ASN A 378 8.12 3.76 12.96
CA ASN A 378 7.06 3.17 12.15
C ASN A 378 7.59 2.06 11.20
N LEU A 379 8.84 2.17 10.77
CA LEU A 379 9.47 1.14 9.93
C LEU A 379 9.70 -0.12 10.75
N ASP A 380 10.28 0.00 11.96
CA ASP A 380 10.49 -1.15 12.86
C ASP A 380 9.16 -1.87 13.17
N LEU A 381 8.05 -1.11 13.30
CA LEU A 381 6.73 -1.70 13.50
C LEU A 381 6.30 -2.54 12.29
N CYS A 382 6.51 -2.06 11.08
CA CYS A 382 6.17 -2.79 9.86
C CYS A 382 7.05 -4.03 9.68
N GLU A 383 8.36 -3.91 9.93
CA GLU A 383 9.33 -5.02 9.87
C GLU A 383 9.02 -6.10 10.92
N ALA A 384 8.63 -5.69 12.13
CA ALA A 384 8.20 -6.62 13.17
C ALA A 384 6.95 -7.40 12.76
N ILE A 385 5.98 -6.78 12.11
CA ILE A 385 4.80 -7.45 11.56
C ILE A 385 5.20 -8.48 10.50
N ILE A 386 6.09 -8.12 9.56
CA ILE A 386 6.63 -9.07 8.56
C ILE A 386 7.31 -10.25 9.26
N SER A 387 8.16 -9.99 10.24
CA SER A 387 8.85 -11.05 10.99
C SER A 387 7.86 -12.01 11.67
N VAL A 388 6.77 -11.49 12.26
CA VAL A 388 5.71 -12.35 12.81
C VAL A 388 5.06 -13.20 11.73
N ILE A 389 4.79 -12.63 10.56
CA ILE A 389 4.18 -13.35 9.43
C ILE A 389 5.11 -14.46 8.93
N GLU A 390 6.38 -14.17 8.72
CA GLU A 390 7.37 -15.12 8.18
C GLU A 390 7.67 -16.26 9.14
N ASN A 391 7.77 -15.99 10.45
CA ASN A 391 8.07 -16.99 11.47
C ASN A 391 6.89 -17.92 11.80
N ASN A 392 5.67 -17.62 11.34
CA ASN A 392 4.47 -18.41 11.60
C ASN A 392 3.79 -18.97 10.34
N ARG A 393 4.49 -18.94 9.21
CA ARG A 393 4.07 -19.54 7.93
C ARG A 393 4.31 -21.04 7.87
#